data_a38fe9621443591ec725da49a56d4c03
#
_entry.id   a38fe9621443591ec725da49a56d4c03
#
_cell.length_a   1.000
_cell.length_b   1.000
_cell.length_c   1.000
_cell.angle_alpha   90.00
_cell.angle_beta   90.00
_cell.angle_gamma   90.00
#
_symmetry.space_group_name_H-M   'P 1'
#
loop_
_entity.id
_entity.type
_entity.pdbx_description
1 polymer ?
#
loop_
_entity_poly.entity_id
_entity_poly.type
_entity_poly.pdbx_seq_one_letter_code
_entity_poly.pdbx_strand_id
1 'polypeptide(L)'
;MALAIGGLSADAKSFKRGVSENAFNLKEEIDVIKTGTSWFYTWGNVPNNNIKDLPDADFEFVPMCWNANYNADNIRSYCKSHPETKYLLGFNEPNFKNQANMTPEAAAAAWPAVQALAKELGLKLVGPAVNYSPDGPENDPYTWYAKFVNLVGKDAFDYIAIHNYSGGVDGMRTMIDKFYGLYGKQIWLTEFCNWPGNNTVTPEAQITSMVAQVEYLEKCEKVYRYAWFKAKGSITTSPAYGLIVPKNGVGERELSEQGKVYVNMSDFDQTRYHSMTEVVPAIEYVNSNTLVLGSSFDGKNPSPIEITKFNSGAYADYQFDVPAAGSYTLTLRVSGMGEPTRFDPTVGIYSVDNNGKELSTLADNRQFQLPNDNQSYVDVQFAVSLAAGKQRIRVKDGGPYSPSGIHISCLTFNPNGSVSDMTVDTEKVACHFAGGCLQFTGNATIGTASVYDLNGRLVAAGAVEGNALAAEGLADGVYVVKAVTAEGAATTLKVVK
;
A
#
# COMPACT_ATOMS: atom_id res chain seq x y z
N MET A 1 -27.37 -20.81 -4.89
CA MET A 1 -25.97 -21.17 -5.19
C MET A 1 -25.13 -19.97 -4.82
N ALA A 2 -24.50 -19.98 -3.64
CA ALA A 2 -23.69 -18.87 -3.17
C ALA A 2 -22.43 -18.79 -4.05
N LEU A 3 -22.21 -17.64 -4.69
CA LEU A 3 -20.89 -17.34 -5.27
C LEU A 3 -19.91 -17.36 -4.11
N ALA A 4 -18.98 -18.28 -4.15
CA ALA A 4 -17.77 -18.18 -3.38
C ALA A 4 -17.05 -16.89 -3.86
N ILE A 5 -17.07 -15.87 -3.02
CA ILE A 5 -16.12 -14.76 -3.12
C ILE A 5 -14.77 -15.43 -2.95
N GLY A 6 -14.01 -15.51 -4.03
CA GLY A 6 -12.63 -15.99 -4.01
C GLY A 6 -11.91 -15.24 -2.90
N GLY A 7 -11.31 -16.00 -1.97
CA GLY A 7 -10.56 -15.41 -0.89
C GLY A 7 -9.54 -14.44 -1.48
N LEU A 8 -9.58 -13.21 -1.00
CA LEU A 8 -8.47 -12.27 -1.10
C LEU A 8 -7.24 -13.07 -0.68
N SER A 9 -6.26 -13.22 -1.55
CA SER A 9 -4.92 -13.53 -1.10
C SER A 9 -4.57 -12.42 -0.12
N ALA A 10 -4.53 -12.75 1.17
CA ALA A 10 -3.98 -11.83 2.14
C ALA A 10 -2.57 -11.52 1.62
N ASP A 11 -2.37 -10.32 1.08
CA ASP A 11 -1.05 -9.87 0.70
C ASP A 11 -0.16 -10.10 1.90
N ALA A 12 0.94 -10.83 1.70
CA ALA A 12 1.83 -11.18 2.79
C ALA A 12 2.33 -9.86 3.38
N LYS A 13 2.01 -9.61 4.67
CA LYS A 13 2.48 -8.39 5.33
C LYS A 13 3.99 -8.32 5.27
N SER A 14 4.51 -7.12 5.07
CA SER A 14 5.94 -6.90 4.99
C SER A 14 6.65 -7.40 6.25
N PHE A 15 7.63 -8.29 6.08
CA PHE A 15 8.53 -8.73 7.14
C PHE A 15 9.32 -7.56 7.77
N LYS A 16 9.59 -6.51 6.98
CA LYS A 16 10.38 -5.35 7.42
C LYS A 16 9.61 -4.41 8.33
N ARG A 17 8.27 -4.30 8.12
CA ARG A 17 7.43 -3.26 8.71
C ARG A 17 7.07 -3.55 10.15
N GLY A 18 7.41 -2.65 11.05
CA GLY A 18 7.12 -2.75 12.46
C GLY A 18 6.64 -1.42 13.07
N VAL A 19 6.45 -1.42 14.37
CA VAL A 19 6.00 -0.24 15.12
C VAL A 19 6.61 -0.22 16.51
N SER A 20 6.92 0.97 17.03
CA SER A 20 7.31 1.17 18.41
C SER A 20 6.13 1.68 19.25
N GLU A 21 5.94 1.14 20.46
CA GLU A 21 4.93 1.66 21.40
C GLU A 21 5.09 1.08 22.81
N ASN A 22 5.41 1.91 23.78
CA ASN A 22 5.53 1.50 25.19
C ASN A 22 4.20 1.46 25.95
N ALA A 23 3.15 2.03 25.38
CA ALA A 23 1.84 2.12 26.02
C ALA A 23 0.81 1.14 25.47
N PHE A 24 1.23 0.14 24.67
CA PHE A 24 0.34 -0.94 24.30
C PHE A 24 -0.15 -1.69 25.54
N ASN A 25 -1.45 -1.76 25.69
CA ASN A 25 -2.08 -2.35 26.90
C ASN A 25 -3.40 -3.05 26.63
N LEU A 26 -3.92 -2.99 25.41
CA LEU A 26 -5.17 -3.61 24.99
C LEU A 26 -4.93 -4.55 23.82
N LYS A 27 -5.68 -5.66 23.81
CA LYS A 27 -5.69 -6.60 22.69
C LYS A 27 -6.12 -5.92 21.40
N GLU A 28 -7.10 -5.02 21.46
CA GLU A 28 -7.64 -4.28 20.34
C GLU A 28 -6.59 -3.39 19.67
N GLU A 29 -5.61 -2.87 20.43
CA GLU A 29 -4.48 -2.10 19.88
C GLU A 29 -3.57 -2.99 19.03
N ILE A 30 -3.33 -4.23 19.50
CA ILE A 30 -2.55 -5.22 18.76
C ILE A 30 -3.33 -5.70 17.53
N ASP A 31 -4.62 -6.00 17.69
CA ASP A 31 -5.45 -6.54 16.59
C ASP A 31 -5.53 -5.60 15.38
N VAL A 32 -5.60 -4.27 15.60
CA VAL A 32 -5.65 -3.31 14.48
C VAL A 32 -4.29 -3.07 13.84
N ILE A 33 -3.18 -3.11 14.59
CA ILE A 33 -1.86 -2.79 14.05
C ILE A 33 -1.19 -4.00 13.38
N LYS A 34 -1.40 -5.21 13.88
CA LYS A 34 -0.81 -6.43 13.35
C LYS A 34 -1.31 -6.81 11.95
N THR A 35 -2.38 -6.16 11.46
CA THR A 35 -2.90 -6.39 10.11
C THR A 35 -1.88 -6.08 9.01
N GLY A 36 -1.00 -5.10 9.24
CA GLY A 36 0.02 -4.70 8.26
C GLY A 36 1.43 -4.54 8.82
N THR A 37 1.66 -4.94 10.08
CA THR A 37 3.01 -4.94 10.69
C THR A 37 3.36 -6.34 11.18
N SER A 38 4.65 -6.69 11.14
CA SER A 38 5.17 -8.03 11.48
C SER A 38 5.87 -8.07 12.84
N TRP A 39 6.17 -6.92 13.41
CA TRP A 39 6.91 -6.86 14.66
C TRP A 39 6.70 -5.53 15.39
N PHE A 40 6.98 -5.54 16.68
CA PHE A 40 6.99 -4.34 17.51
C PHE A 40 8.00 -4.46 18.64
N TYR A 41 8.29 -3.32 19.26
CA TYR A 41 9.04 -3.25 20.51
C TYR A 41 8.52 -2.10 21.38
N THR A 42 8.89 -2.13 22.65
CA THR A 42 8.35 -1.22 23.68
C THR A 42 9.43 -0.47 24.46
N TRP A 43 10.66 -0.44 23.96
CA TRP A 43 11.86 -0.02 24.71
C TRP A 43 12.11 -0.82 26.01
N GLY A 44 11.32 -1.85 26.24
CA GLY A 44 11.38 -2.70 27.41
C GLY A 44 11.99 -4.08 27.13
N ASN A 45 12.23 -4.81 28.22
CA ASN A 45 12.72 -6.19 28.17
C ASN A 45 11.61 -7.16 27.79
N VAL A 46 10.35 -6.81 28.08
CA VAL A 46 9.13 -7.60 27.83
C VAL A 46 7.97 -6.67 27.47
N PRO A 47 6.92 -7.14 26.82
CA PRO A 47 5.69 -6.36 26.62
C PRO A 47 4.96 -6.12 27.96
N ASN A 48 3.97 -5.22 27.97
CA ASN A 48 3.08 -5.06 29.10
C ASN A 48 2.31 -6.36 29.40
N ASN A 49 2.04 -6.63 30.68
CA ASN A 49 1.41 -7.87 31.12
C ASN A 49 0.09 -8.20 30.42
N ASN A 50 -0.73 -7.20 30.07
CA ASN A 50 -2.02 -7.42 29.43
C ASN A 50 -1.92 -7.90 27.99
N ILE A 51 -0.75 -7.75 27.36
CA ILE A 51 -0.50 -8.12 25.96
C ILE A 51 0.65 -9.11 25.81
N LYS A 52 1.25 -9.57 26.90
CA LYS A 52 2.46 -10.41 26.85
C LYS A 52 2.29 -11.74 26.11
N ASP A 53 1.07 -12.27 26.07
CA ASP A 53 0.74 -13.55 25.47
C ASP A 53 0.10 -13.37 24.05
N LEU A 54 0.09 -12.15 23.50
CA LEU A 54 -0.46 -11.83 22.18
C LEU A 54 0.56 -11.85 21.03
N PRO A 55 1.87 -11.60 21.26
CA PRO A 55 2.87 -11.80 20.22
C PRO A 55 2.93 -13.27 19.76
N ASP A 56 3.18 -13.44 18.47
CA ASP A 56 3.34 -14.74 17.82
C ASP A 56 4.38 -14.64 16.69
N ALA A 57 4.53 -15.68 15.89
CA ALA A 57 5.49 -15.71 14.78
C ALA A 57 5.15 -14.70 13.67
N ASP A 58 3.89 -14.26 13.57
CA ASP A 58 3.40 -13.31 12.57
C ASP A 58 3.41 -11.86 13.08
N PHE A 59 3.52 -11.66 14.40
CA PHE A 59 3.63 -10.35 15.03
C PHE A 59 4.58 -10.42 16.23
N GLU A 60 5.88 -10.44 15.93
CA GLU A 60 6.96 -10.66 16.89
C GLU A 60 7.16 -9.45 17.81
N PHE A 61 7.23 -9.70 19.13
CA PHE A 61 7.82 -8.73 20.04
C PHE A 61 9.34 -8.91 20.09
N VAL A 62 10.07 -7.79 19.97
CA VAL A 62 11.54 -7.79 20.05
C VAL A 62 12.00 -7.15 21.36
N PRO A 63 12.58 -7.91 22.30
CA PRO A 63 13.09 -7.36 23.55
C PRO A 63 14.27 -6.42 23.33
N MET A 64 14.45 -5.44 24.25
CA MET A 64 15.51 -4.47 24.19
C MET A 64 16.29 -4.40 25.51
N CYS A 65 17.60 -4.30 25.40
CA CYS A 65 18.51 -3.86 26.46
C CYS A 65 18.67 -2.33 26.37
N TRP A 66 17.72 -1.57 26.92
CA TRP A 66 17.64 -0.10 26.74
C TRP A 66 18.94 0.64 27.15
N ASN A 67 19.57 0.19 28.24
CA ASN A 67 20.90 0.62 28.70
C ASN A 67 21.58 -0.55 29.47
N ALA A 68 22.68 -0.30 30.17
CA ALA A 68 23.39 -1.34 30.92
C ALA A 68 22.59 -1.96 32.09
N ASN A 69 21.52 -1.30 32.55
CA ASN A 69 20.68 -1.76 33.68
C ASN A 69 19.43 -2.52 33.25
N TYR A 70 19.50 -3.29 32.16
CA TYR A 70 18.38 -4.12 31.71
C TYR A 70 18.19 -5.35 32.61
N ASN A 71 16.97 -5.91 32.60
CA ASN A 71 16.67 -7.13 33.35
C ASN A 71 16.80 -8.36 32.46
N ALA A 72 17.93 -9.05 32.56
CA ALA A 72 18.24 -10.24 31.75
C ALA A 72 17.28 -11.42 32.04
N ASP A 73 16.82 -11.57 33.30
CA ASP A 73 15.93 -12.67 33.66
C ASP A 73 14.53 -12.52 33.08
N ASN A 74 14.06 -11.29 32.95
CA ASN A 74 12.83 -10.98 32.21
C ASN A 74 12.95 -11.41 30.76
N ILE A 75 14.06 -11.08 30.10
CA ILE A 75 14.32 -11.46 28.69
C ILE A 75 14.39 -13.00 28.57
N ARG A 76 15.11 -13.69 29.47
CA ARG A 76 15.18 -15.16 29.50
C ARG A 76 13.81 -15.81 29.65
N SER A 77 13.02 -15.29 30.59
CA SER A 77 11.67 -15.79 30.86
C SER A 77 10.74 -15.58 29.67
N TYR A 78 10.82 -14.42 29.03
CA TYR A 78 10.05 -14.11 27.83
C TYR A 78 10.42 -15.05 26.67
N CYS A 79 11.68 -15.15 26.31
CA CYS A 79 12.14 -16.00 25.20
C CYS A 79 11.86 -17.50 25.45
N LYS A 80 11.82 -17.95 26.70
CA LYS A 80 11.43 -19.32 27.05
C LYS A 80 9.95 -19.58 26.70
N SER A 81 9.07 -18.65 26.94
CA SER A 81 7.64 -18.77 26.60
C SER A 81 7.33 -18.39 25.14
N HIS A 82 8.23 -17.68 24.47
CA HIS A 82 8.11 -17.19 23.09
C HIS A 82 9.33 -17.64 22.25
N PRO A 83 9.42 -18.94 21.90
CA PRO A 83 10.58 -19.49 21.18
C PRO A 83 10.69 -18.96 19.72
N GLU A 84 9.65 -18.28 19.21
CA GLU A 84 9.65 -17.56 17.95
C GLU A 84 10.52 -16.30 17.98
N THR A 85 10.85 -15.74 19.16
CA THR A 85 11.72 -14.57 19.32
C THR A 85 13.11 -14.83 18.74
N LYS A 86 13.55 -13.99 17.81
CA LYS A 86 14.80 -14.18 17.05
C LYS A 86 15.85 -13.10 17.27
N TYR A 87 15.46 -11.95 17.83
CA TYR A 87 16.30 -10.76 17.87
C TYR A 87 16.31 -10.14 19.27
N LEU A 88 17.42 -9.46 19.57
CA LEU A 88 17.60 -8.64 20.77
C LEU A 88 18.10 -7.26 20.35
N LEU A 89 17.39 -6.19 20.69
CA LEU A 89 17.82 -4.81 20.48
C LEU A 89 18.82 -4.40 21.56
N GLY A 90 19.87 -3.71 21.15
CA GLY A 90 20.86 -3.10 22.01
C GLY A 90 20.41 -1.80 22.65
N PHE A 91 21.39 -0.95 23.05
CA PHE A 91 21.15 0.29 23.79
C PHE A 91 20.39 1.33 22.96
N ASN A 92 19.47 2.05 23.60
CA ASN A 92 18.65 3.08 22.96
C ASN A 92 19.31 4.45 23.09
N GLU A 93 19.65 5.05 21.95
CA GLU A 93 20.24 6.40 21.86
C GLU A 93 21.31 6.67 22.93
N PRO A 94 22.34 5.83 23.05
CA PRO A 94 23.35 6.00 24.08
C PRO A 94 24.12 7.32 23.96
N ASN A 95 24.11 7.90 22.79
CA ASN A 95 24.75 9.19 22.50
C ASN A 95 23.90 10.42 22.90
N PHE A 96 22.67 10.21 23.47
CA PHE A 96 21.81 11.29 23.98
C PHE A 96 21.86 11.38 25.51
N LYS A 97 21.93 12.60 26.04
CA LYS A 97 21.94 12.85 27.48
C LYS A 97 20.67 12.37 28.21
N ASN A 98 19.51 12.51 27.58
CA ASN A 98 18.21 12.17 28.16
C ASN A 98 17.71 10.78 27.76
N GLN A 99 18.57 9.96 27.15
CA GLN A 99 18.29 8.56 26.78
C GLN A 99 19.25 7.64 27.55
N ALA A 100 19.76 6.58 26.94
CA ALA A 100 20.66 5.68 27.68
C ALA A 100 21.92 6.36 28.22
N ASN A 101 22.35 7.50 27.65
CA ASN A 101 23.42 8.36 28.13
C ASN A 101 24.71 7.63 28.46
N MET A 102 25.27 6.97 27.47
CA MET A 102 26.48 6.13 27.60
C MET A 102 27.55 6.65 26.65
N THR A 103 28.76 6.89 27.18
CA THR A 103 29.91 7.08 26.28
C THR A 103 30.21 5.80 25.51
N PRO A 104 30.91 5.86 24.37
CA PRO A 104 31.31 4.65 23.64
C PRO A 104 32.06 3.66 24.52
N GLU A 105 32.90 4.12 25.45
CA GLU A 105 33.66 3.31 26.38
C GLU A 105 32.74 2.62 27.40
N ALA A 106 31.78 3.35 27.98
CA ALA A 106 30.81 2.78 28.91
C ALA A 106 29.92 1.73 28.24
N ALA A 107 29.47 2.01 27.03
CA ALA A 107 28.70 1.08 26.22
C ALA A 107 29.51 -0.19 25.89
N ALA A 108 30.76 -0.02 25.47
CA ALA A 108 31.67 -1.14 25.16
C ALA A 108 31.99 -1.99 26.40
N ALA A 109 32.13 -1.40 27.57
CA ALA A 109 32.33 -2.12 28.82
C ALA A 109 31.11 -2.98 29.22
N ALA A 110 29.90 -2.51 28.94
CA ALA A 110 28.66 -3.25 29.21
C ALA A 110 28.27 -4.27 28.13
N TRP A 111 28.78 -4.12 26.90
CA TRP A 111 28.37 -4.89 25.74
C TRP A 111 28.61 -6.42 25.84
N PRO A 112 29.70 -6.94 26.45
CA PRO A 112 29.92 -8.38 26.60
C PRO A 112 28.77 -9.11 27.31
N ALA A 113 28.10 -8.48 28.28
CA ALA A 113 26.95 -9.06 28.96
C ALA A 113 25.73 -9.21 28.02
N VAL A 114 25.50 -8.21 27.14
CA VAL A 114 24.44 -8.26 26.12
C VAL A 114 24.73 -9.35 25.08
N GLN A 115 25.98 -9.46 24.63
CA GLN A 115 26.42 -10.52 23.72
C GLN A 115 26.27 -11.92 24.34
N ALA A 116 26.63 -12.07 25.61
CA ALA A 116 26.48 -13.35 26.32
C ALA A 116 25.01 -13.76 26.40
N LEU A 117 24.11 -12.83 26.75
CA LEU A 117 22.67 -13.08 26.80
C LEU A 117 22.11 -13.44 25.42
N ALA A 118 22.45 -12.71 24.36
CA ALA A 118 22.01 -13.01 23.00
C ALA A 118 22.48 -14.41 22.57
N LYS A 119 23.75 -14.75 22.84
CA LYS A 119 24.31 -16.06 22.54
C LYS A 119 23.65 -17.20 23.34
N GLU A 120 23.41 -16.99 24.63
CA GLU A 120 22.71 -17.93 25.51
C GLU A 120 21.32 -18.27 24.94
N LEU A 121 20.59 -17.28 24.48
CA LEU A 121 19.23 -17.41 23.98
C LEU A 121 19.13 -17.72 22.47
N GLY A 122 20.25 -17.80 21.76
CA GLY A 122 20.28 -18.04 20.31
C GLY A 122 19.73 -16.88 19.48
N LEU A 123 19.76 -15.65 20.01
CA LEU A 123 19.22 -14.45 19.37
C LEU A 123 20.26 -13.76 18.48
N LYS A 124 19.80 -13.19 17.38
CA LYS A 124 20.56 -12.23 16.60
C LYS A 124 20.60 -10.88 17.31
N LEU A 125 21.78 -10.29 17.41
CA LEU A 125 21.99 -9.07 18.16
C LEU A 125 22.00 -7.84 17.26
N VAL A 126 21.14 -6.88 17.56
CA VAL A 126 21.11 -5.58 16.93
C VAL A 126 21.93 -4.59 17.76
N GLY A 127 22.84 -3.88 17.14
CA GLY A 127 23.72 -2.91 17.80
C GLY A 127 22.95 -1.74 18.41
N PRO A 128 23.63 -0.87 19.17
CA PRO A 128 22.99 0.31 19.75
C PRO A 128 22.32 1.18 18.70
N ALA A 129 21.13 1.70 19.00
CA ALA A 129 20.44 2.64 18.13
C ALA A 129 20.99 4.07 18.37
N VAL A 130 21.40 4.74 17.30
CA VAL A 130 21.96 6.10 17.38
C VAL A 130 21.26 7.07 16.44
N ASN A 131 21.31 8.36 16.79
CA ASN A 131 20.81 9.45 15.96
C ASN A 131 21.68 10.71 16.18
N TYR A 132 21.48 11.78 15.41
CA TYR A 132 22.07 13.07 15.69
C TYR A 132 21.55 13.63 17.00
N SER A 133 22.42 13.83 17.97
CA SER A 133 22.05 14.30 19.31
C SER A 133 22.26 15.81 19.43
N PRO A 134 21.31 16.58 20.02
CA PRO A 134 21.53 17.98 20.32
C PRO A 134 22.49 18.18 21.51
N ASP A 135 22.53 17.21 22.43
CA ASP A 135 23.35 17.20 23.63
C ASP A 135 23.63 15.75 24.08
N GLY A 136 24.80 15.52 24.62
CA GLY A 136 25.11 14.16 25.11
C GLY A 136 26.59 13.80 25.04
N PRO A 137 26.92 12.54 25.28
CA PRO A 137 28.31 12.06 25.19
C PRO A 137 28.98 12.27 23.83
N GLU A 138 28.19 12.25 22.75
CA GLU A 138 28.67 12.53 21.39
C GLU A 138 27.49 12.94 20.50
N ASN A 139 27.58 14.10 19.85
CA ASN A 139 26.50 14.63 19.01
C ASN A 139 26.41 13.95 17.64
N ASP A 140 27.55 13.54 17.09
CA ASP A 140 27.62 12.86 15.80
C ASP A 140 27.47 11.32 15.96
N PRO A 141 26.41 10.71 15.42
CA PRO A 141 26.18 9.27 15.55
C PRO A 141 27.30 8.43 14.94
N TYR A 142 27.93 8.90 13.89
CA TYR A 142 29.01 8.16 13.22
C TYR A 142 30.27 8.13 14.08
N THR A 143 30.60 9.23 14.72
CA THR A 143 31.74 9.34 15.63
C THR A 143 31.54 8.45 16.84
N TRP A 144 30.34 8.49 17.47
CA TRP A 144 30.01 7.63 18.59
C TRP A 144 30.15 6.15 18.21
N TYR A 145 29.54 5.78 17.09
CA TYR A 145 29.51 4.38 16.62
C TYR A 145 30.91 3.88 16.24
N ALA A 146 31.73 4.71 15.59
CA ALA A 146 33.09 4.35 15.24
C ALA A 146 33.95 4.06 16.48
N LYS A 147 33.85 4.91 17.53
CA LYS A 147 34.55 4.68 18.82
C LYS A 147 34.07 3.37 19.47
N PHE A 148 32.77 3.13 19.50
CA PHE A 148 32.20 1.92 20.04
C PHE A 148 32.68 0.67 19.29
N VAL A 149 32.59 0.66 17.97
CA VAL A 149 33.04 -0.48 17.14
C VAL A 149 34.55 -0.74 17.26
N ASN A 150 35.36 0.31 17.38
CA ASN A 150 36.79 0.15 17.62
C ASN A 150 37.11 -0.58 18.94
N LEU A 151 36.25 -0.47 19.95
CA LEU A 151 36.40 -1.13 21.25
C LEU A 151 35.86 -2.56 21.28
N VAL A 152 34.70 -2.82 20.65
CA VAL A 152 34.02 -4.13 20.71
C VAL A 152 34.30 -5.01 19.49
N GLY A 153 34.73 -4.43 18.39
CA GLY A 153 34.89 -5.11 17.10
C GLY A 153 33.61 -5.11 16.27
N LYS A 154 33.79 -5.13 14.94
CA LYS A 154 32.66 -5.10 13.98
C LYS A 154 31.75 -6.35 14.03
N ASP A 155 32.24 -7.47 14.56
CA ASP A 155 31.52 -8.73 14.65
C ASP A 155 30.81 -8.91 16.00
N ALA A 156 30.79 -7.86 16.82
CA ALA A 156 30.13 -7.84 18.13
C ALA A 156 28.60 -7.78 18.07
N PHE A 157 28.02 -7.62 16.90
CA PHE A 157 26.58 -7.57 16.62
C PHE A 157 26.28 -8.01 15.19
N ASP A 158 25.05 -8.44 14.90
CA ASP A 158 24.64 -8.90 13.57
C ASP A 158 24.14 -7.75 12.69
N TYR A 159 23.46 -6.76 13.27
CA TYR A 159 22.80 -5.63 12.60
C TYR A 159 23.14 -4.31 13.28
N ILE A 160 22.92 -3.19 12.60
CA ILE A 160 23.07 -1.83 13.14
C ILE A 160 21.67 -1.22 13.32
N ALA A 161 21.43 -0.58 14.47
CA ALA A 161 20.23 0.22 14.66
C ALA A 161 20.52 1.73 14.50
N ILE A 162 19.57 2.44 13.88
CA ILE A 162 19.59 3.90 13.76
C ILE A 162 18.17 4.45 13.96
N HIS A 163 18.09 5.74 14.29
CA HIS A 163 16.84 6.51 14.27
C HIS A 163 16.95 7.64 13.24
N ASN A 164 15.84 8.01 12.61
CA ASN A 164 15.81 9.12 11.66
C ASN A 164 14.48 9.88 11.72
N TYR A 165 14.54 11.16 12.04
CA TYR A 165 13.39 12.04 12.16
C TYR A 165 13.41 13.20 11.15
N SER A 166 14.21 13.08 10.09
CA SER A 166 14.39 14.15 9.10
C SER A 166 13.16 14.41 8.22
N GLY A 167 12.19 13.50 8.21
CA GLY A 167 10.96 13.60 7.41
C GLY A 167 11.15 13.42 5.91
N GLY A 168 12.37 13.38 5.41
CA GLY A 168 12.69 13.21 3.99
C GLY A 168 13.43 11.92 3.69
N VAL A 169 13.23 11.38 2.49
CA VAL A 169 13.90 10.16 2.02
C VAL A 169 15.41 10.37 1.86
N ASP A 170 15.86 11.54 1.39
CA ASP A 170 17.26 11.77 1.09
C ASP A 170 18.16 11.79 2.34
N GLY A 171 17.68 12.40 3.42
CA GLY A 171 18.40 12.36 4.71
C GLY A 171 18.46 10.94 5.28
N MET A 172 17.37 10.22 5.20
CA MET A 172 17.28 8.82 5.62
C MET A 172 18.20 7.93 4.79
N ARG A 173 18.16 8.03 3.46
CA ARG A 173 19.05 7.31 2.52
C ARG A 173 20.50 7.57 2.83
N THR A 174 20.89 8.83 2.99
CA THR A 174 22.27 9.22 3.29
C THR A 174 22.78 8.55 4.57
N MET A 175 21.96 8.51 5.61
CA MET A 175 22.34 7.88 6.88
C MET A 175 22.46 6.36 6.75
N ILE A 176 21.49 5.70 6.10
CA ILE A 176 21.50 4.25 5.84
C ILE A 176 22.72 3.87 5.01
N ASP A 177 22.97 4.57 3.90
CA ASP A 177 24.09 4.30 2.98
C ASP A 177 25.43 4.44 3.69
N LYS A 178 25.57 5.46 4.53
CA LYS A 178 26.83 5.71 5.25
C LYS A 178 27.09 4.62 6.30
N PHE A 179 26.10 4.24 7.12
CA PHE A 179 26.30 3.16 8.09
C PHE A 179 26.54 1.82 7.41
N TYR A 180 25.77 1.50 6.38
CA TYR A 180 25.99 0.28 5.60
C TYR A 180 27.38 0.25 4.94
N GLY A 181 27.80 1.35 4.34
CA GLY A 181 29.12 1.46 3.70
C GLY A 181 30.29 1.32 4.67
N LEU A 182 30.17 1.82 5.91
CA LEU A 182 31.21 1.72 6.94
C LEU A 182 31.37 0.30 7.50
N TYR A 183 30.26 -0.45 7.66
CA TYR A 183 30.27 -1.69 8.44
C TYR A 183 29.82 -2.93 7.68
N GLY A 184 29.17 -2.80 6.51
CA GLY A 184 28.66 -3.92 5.69
C GLY A 184 27.52 -4.70 6.36
N LYS A 185 26.82 -4.08 7.31
CA LYS A 185 25.72 -4.72 8.06
C LYS A 185 24.39 -4.07 7.72
N GLN A 186 23.34 -4.90 7.57
CA GLN A 186 21.99 -4.37 7.33
C GLN A 186 21.48 -3.55 8.53
N ILE A 187 20.62 -2.61 8.21
CA ILE A 187 20.13 -1.59 9.12
C ILE A 187 18.75 -1.97 9.67
N TRP A 188 18.57 -1.80 10.96
CA TRP A 188 17.28 -1.65 11.62
C TRP A 188 17.03 -0.17 11.86
N LEU A 189 16.09 0.42 11.12
CA LEU A 189 15.61 1.76 11.41
C LEU A 189 14.50 1.66 12.47
N THR A 190 14.91 1.62 13.73
CA THR A 190 13.99 1.30 14.83
C THR A 190 13.04 2.44 15.19
N GLU A 191 13.35 3.66 14.78
CA GLU A 191 12.45 4.80 14.92
C GLU A 191 12.53 5.72 13.70
N PHE A 192 11.39 6.05 13.14
CA PHE A 192 11.28 7.13 12.16
C PHE A 192 9.88 7.73 12.11
N CYS A 193 9.81 9.01 11.89
CA CYS A 193 8.66 9.80 11.44
C CYS A 193 9.16 11.18 11.02
N ASN A 194 8.28 12.01 10.48
CA ASN A 194 8.63 13.40 10.21
C ASN A 194 8.49 14.22 11.48
N TRP A 195 9.64 14.61 12.07
CA TRP A 195 9.69 15.42 13.28
C TRP A 195 10.74 16.54 13.14
N PRO A 196 10.42 17.62 12.44
CA PRO A 196 11.39 18.64 12.04
C PRO A 196 11.69 19.70 13.12
N GLY A 197 11.77 19.31 14.37
CA GLY A 197 12.09 20.25 15.46
C GLY A 197 11.02 21.32 15.67
N ASN A 198 11.29 22.56 15.27
CA ASN A 198 10.39 23.70 15.47
C ASN A 198 9.32 23.90 14.39
N ASN A 199 9.32 23.11 13.32
CA ASN A 199 8.36 23.25 12.24
C ASN A 199 7.08 22.46 12.53
N THR A 200 5.94 22.96 12.05
CA THR A 200 4.68 22.24 12.14
C THR A 200 4.61 21.18 11.05
N VAL A 201 4.28 19.95 11.43
CA VAL A 201 3.97 18.83 10.51
C VAL A 201 2.49 18.54 10.61
N THR A 202 1.76 18.82 9.53
CA THR A 202 0.34 18.47 9.44
C THR A 202 0.14 16.95 9.24
N PRO A 203 -1.04 16.40 9.53
CA PRO A 203 -1.33 14.99 9.25
C PRO A 203 -1.08 14.61 7.78
N GLU A 204 -1.46 15.46 6.84
CA GLU A 204 -1.23 15.24 5.41
C GLU A 204 0.27 15.21 5.06
N ALA A 205 1.06 16.15 5.59
CA ALA A 205 2.51 16.17 5.41
C ALA A 205 3.18 14.94 6.04
N GLN A 206 2.66 14.45 7.17
CA GLN A 206 3.14 13.23 7.80
C GLN A 206 2.87 12.00 6.92
N ILE A 207 1.64 11.88 6.38
CA ILE A 207 1.28 10.78 5.46
C ILE A 207 2.14 10.85 4.19
N THR A 208 2.33 12.04 3.60
CA THR A 208 3.17 12.20 2.40
C THR A 208 4.61 11.75 2.66
N SER A 209 5.19 12.16 3.79
CA SER A 209 6.53 11.72 4.20
C SER A 209 6.58 10.21 4.44
N MET A 210 5.58 9.66 5.13
CA MET A 210 5.46 8.24 5.43
C MET A 210 5.43 7.39 4.15
N VAL A 211 4.60 7.76 3.17
CA VAL A 211 4.48 7.04 1.90
C VAL A 211 5.83 6.96 1.19
N ALA A 212 6.51 8.08 1.02
CA ALA A 212 7.79 8.12 0.36
C ALA A 212 8.89 7.33 1.12
N GLN A 213 8.91 7.45 2.45
CA GLN A 213 9.89 6.76 3.29
C GLN A 213 9.64 5.25 3.31
N VAL A 214 8.39 4.80 3.46
CA VAL A 214 8.05 3.37 3.48
C VAL A 214 8.33 2.72 2.13
N GLU A 215 7.99 3.37 1.01
CA GLU A 215 8.35 2.87 -0.32
C GLU A 215 9.87 2.68 -0.47
N TYR A 216 10.68 3.64 -0.01
CA TYR A 216 12.13 3.52 -0.02
C TYR A 216 12.62 2.38 0.88
N LEU A 217 12.11 2.27 2.11
CA LEU A 217 12.55 1.28 3.11
C LEU A 217 12.22 -0.15 2.67
N GLU A 218 11.04 -0.37 2.07
CA GLU A 218 10.66 -1.69 1.56
C GLU A 218 11.58 -2.14 0.42
N LYS A 219 11.90 -1.25 -0.52
CA LYS A 219 12.75 -1.55 -1.68
C LYS A 219 14.24 -1.60 -1.35
N CYS A 220 14.68 -1.07 -0.21
CA CYS A 220 16.09 -0.95 0.12
C CYS A 220 16.65 -2.25 0.73
N GLU A 221 17.51 -2.97 0.00
CA GLU A 221 18.18 -4.20 0.47
C GLU A 221 19.10 -4.00 1.67
N LYS A 222 19.57 -2.76 1.90
CA LYS A 222 20.39 -2.40 3.06
C LYS A 222 19.59 -2.32 4.34
N VAL A 223 18.25 -2.23 4.26
CA VAL A 223 17.34 -2.20 5.40
C VAL A 223 16.80 -3.59 5.66
N TYR A 224 17.00 -4.08 6.88
CA TYR A 224 16.49 -5.36 7.31
C TYR A 224 15.08 -5.23 7.90
N ARG A 225 14.89 -4.27 8.85
CA ARG A 225 13.61 -3.94 9.48
C ARG A 225 13.50 -2.44 9.76
N TYR A 226 12.28 -1.95 9.88
CA TYR A 226 12.01 -0.57 10.28
C TYR A 226 10.75 -0.49 11.14
N ALA A 227 10.67 0.49 12.04
CA ALA A 227 9.51 0.72 12.90
C ALA A 227 9.11 2.19 12.92
N TRP A 228 7.82 2.43 12.71
CA TRP A 228 7.24 3.76 12.83
C TRP A 228 7.23 4.23 14.29
N PHE A 229 7.60 5.48 14.52
CA PHE A 229 7.52 6.15 15.82
C PHE A 229 6.32 7.10 15.85
N LYS A 230 5.24 6.79 16.57
CA LYS A 230 4.91 5.54 17.25
C LYS A 230 3.41 5.23 17.10
N ALA A 231 2.93 4.07 17.57
CA ALA A 231 1.55 3.66 17.36
C ALA A 231 0.53 4.61 18.00
N LYS A 232 0.77 5.06 19.22
CA LYS A 232 -0.15 5.93 19.98
C LYS A 232 0.45 7.32 20.14
N GLY A 233 -0.31 8.34 19.77
CA GLY A 233 0.16 9.72 19.83
C GLY A 233 -0.84 10.68 19.23
N SER A 234 -0.41 11.93 19.04
CA SER A 234 -1.23 12.93 18.38
C SER A 234 -1.54 12.54 16.93
N ILE A 235 -2.76 12.83 16.52
CA ILE A 235 -3.21 12.71 15.11
C ILE A 235 -3.58 14.08 14.52
N THR A 236 -3.57 15.15 15.33
CA THR A 236 -3.96 16.50 14.91
C THR A 236 -2.93 17.56 15.28
N THR A 237 -2.24 17.37 16.42
CA THR A 237 -1.22 18.30 16.90
C THR A 237 0.15 17.88 16.43
N SER A 238 0.91 18.80 15.88
CA SER A 238 2.26 18.56 15.37
C SER A 238 3.26 18.11 16.43
N PRO A 239 4.05 17.07 16.17
CA PRO A 239 3.95 16.19 15.01
C PRO A 239 2.81 15.19 15.18
N ALA A 240 1.98 15.04 14.14
CA ALA A 240 0.86 14.11 14.13
C ALA A 240 1.36 12.73 13.68
N TYR A 241 1.71 11.84 14.59
CA TYR A 241 2.33 10.54 14.29
C TYR A 241 1.50 9.32 14.72
N GLY A 242 0.41 9.49 15.48
CA GLY A 242 -0.39 8.38 16.01
C GLY A 242 -1.09 7.55 14.93
N LEU A 243 -0.88 6.24 14.95
CA LEU A 243 -1.51 5.29 14.03
C LEU A 243 -2.84 4.74 14.55
N ILE A 244 -3.05 4.77 15.86
CA ILE A 244 -4.21 4.17 16.54
C ILE A 244 -4.95 5.25 17.33
N VAL A 245 -6.27 5.24 17.23
CA VAL A 245 -7.17 6.15 17.94
C VAL A 245 -8.25 5.37 18.69
N PRO A 246 -8.85 5.95 19.76
CA PRO A 246 -10.05 5.42 20.36
C PRO A 246 -11.19 5.41 19.33
N LYS A 247 -11.95 4.31 19.30
CA LYS A 247 -13.24 4.22 18.63
C LYS A 247 -14.36 4.51 19.63
N ASN A 248 -15.59 4.54 19.19
CA ASN A 248 -16.79 5.00 19.94
C ASN A 248 -17.10 4.32 21.29
N GLY A 249 -16.23 3.45 21.79
CA GLY A 249 -16.41 2.72 23.05
C GLY A 249 -15.17 2.68 23.93
N VAL A 250 -15.37 2.41 25.23
CA VAL A 250 -14.25 2.17 26.15
C VAL A 250 -13.54 0.88 25.77
N GLY A 251 -12.27 0.98 25.42
CA GLY A 251 -11.45 -0.16 25.01
C GLY A 251 -11.42 -0.39 23.49
N GLU A 252 -12.40 0.06 22.73
CA GLU A 252 -12.38 -0.07 21.27
C GLU A 252 -11.30 0.80 20.64
N ARG A 253 -10.65 0.27 19.59
CA ARG A 253 -9.59 0.96 18.84
C ARG A 253 -9.82 0.83 17.35
N GLU A 254 -9.38 1.86 16.62
CA GLU A 254 -9.32 1.85 15.16
C GLU A 254 -8.04 2.53 14.68
N LEU A 255 -7.71 2.35 13.42
CA LEU A 255 -6.61 3.04 12.79
C LEU A 255 -6.99 4.49 12.47
N SER A 256 -6.09 5.43 12.77
CA SER A 256 -6.16 6.79 12.23
C SER A 256 -6.02 6.77 10.71
N GLU A 257 -6.22 7.88 10.01
CA GLU A 257 -6.00 7.94 8.56
C GLU A 257 -4.55 7.54 8.19
N GLN A 258 -3.54 8.06 8.91
CA GLN A 258 -2.17 7.62 8.67
C GLN A 258 -1.91 6.17 9.11
N GLY A 259 -2.62 5.68 10.12
CA GLY A 259 -2.58 4.28 10.51
C GLY A 259 -3.11 3.35 9.42
N LYS A 260 -4.22 3.72 8.79
CA LYS A 260 -4.77 2.98 7.63
C LYS A 260 -3.75 2.95 6.48
N VAL A 261 -3.11 4.08 6.18
CA VAL A 261 -2.06 4.12 5.16
C VAL A 261 -0.90 3.21 5.55
N TYR A 262 -0.35 3.36 6.76
CA TYR A 262 0.83 2.60 7.19
C TYR A 262 0.66 1.10 7.13
N VAL A 263 -0.47 0.58 7.60
CA VAL A 263 -0.70 -0.87 7.66
C VAL A 263 -1.16 -1.48 6.34
N ASN A 264 -1.73 -0.68 5.42
CA ASN A 264 -2.28 -1.20 4.17
C ASN A 264 -1.43 -0.86 2.94
N MET A 265 -0.33 -0.11 3.09
CA MET A 265 0.61 0.08 1.97
C MET A 265 1.19 -1.25 1.51
N SER A 266 1.41 -1.38 0.20
CA SER A 266 2.12 -2.49 -0.42
C SER A 266 3.49 -2.77 0.24
N ASP A 267 3.99 -3.98 0.08
CA ASP A 267 5.37 -4.36 0.37
C ASP A 267 6.34 -4.03 -0.79
N PHE A 268 5.81 -3.48 -1.89
CA PHE A 268 6.57 -3.09 -3.10
C PHE A 268 7.43 -4.22 -3.68
N ASP A 269 6.95 -5.46 -3.61
CA ASP A 269 7.67 -6.64 -4.10
C ASP A 269 7.88 -6.57 -5.61
N GLN A 270 9.15 -6.37 -6.02
CA GLN A 270 9.56 -6.26 -7.41
C GLN A 270 9.46 -7.60 -8.17
N THR A 271 9.14 -8.69 -7.50
CA THR A 271 9.02 -10.04 -8.10
C THR A 271 7.57 -10.47 -8.30
N ARG A 272 6.62 -9.77 -7.67
CA ARG A 272 5.18 -10.03 -7.79
C ARG A 272 4.63 -9.46 -9.10
N TYR A 273 3.91 -10.29 -9.85
CA TYR A 273 3.21 -9.90 -11.08
C TYR A 273 1.74 -10.29 -10.95
N HIS A 274 0.87 -9.30 -11.08
CA HIS A 274 -0.57 -9.50 -11.03
C HIS A 274 -1.08 -10.26 -12.27
N SER A 275 -2.10 -11.07 -12.07
CA SER A 275 -2.83 -11.68 -13.16
C SER A 275 -3.70 -10.65 -13.88
N MET A 276 -3.89 -10.80 -15.18
CA MET A 276 -4.78 -9.93 -15.98
C MET A 276 -6.27 -10.05 -15.61
N THR A 277 -6.63 -11.00 -14.73
CA THR A 277 -8.02 -11.19 -14.25
C THR A 277 -8.28 -10.64 -12.86
N GLU A 278 -7.27 -10.09 -12.21
CA GLU A 278 -7.40 -9.48 -10.88
C GLU A 278 -7.93 -8.06 -10.94
N VAL A 279 -8.62 -7.66 -9.87
CA VAL A 279 -8.83 -6.25 -9.52
C VAL A 279 -7.63 -5.83 -8.71
N VAL A 280 -6.74 -5.03 -9.28
CA VAL A 280 -5.50 -4.60 -8.65
C VAL A 280 -5.74 -3.27 -7.93
N PRO A 281 -5.61 -3.20 -6.59
CA PRO A 281 -5.67 -1.93 -5.87
C PRO A 281 -4.62 -0.96 -6.43
N ALA A 282 -4.97 0.31 -6.55
CA ALA A 282 -4.04 1.30 -7.09
C ALA A 282 -2.79 1.49 -6.24
N ILE A 283 -2.81 1.03 -4.99
CA ILE A 283 -1.66 1.06 -4.08
C ILE A 283 -0.64 -0.07 -4.31
N GLU A 284 -0.96 -1.07 -5.15
CA GLU A 284 -0.08 -2.20 -5.49
C GLU A 284 0.94 -1.86 -6.60
N TYR A 285 1.33 -0.60 -6.67
CA TYR A 285 2.43 -0.18 -7.55
C TYR A 285 3.78 -0.63 -7.00
N VAL A 286 4.73 -0.87 -7.89
CA VAL A 286 6.10 -1.27 -7.54
C VAL A 286 7.09 -0.11 -7.59
N ASN A 287 6.71 0.99 -8.23
CA ASN A 287 7.51 2.20 -8.32
C ASN A 287 6.61 3.41 -8.56
N SER A 288 6.94 4.54 -7.96
CA SER A 288 6.16 5.77 -8.09
C SER A 288 7.02 7.03 -7.92
N ASN A 289 6.37 8.18 -8.11
CA ASN A 289 6.87 9.46 -7.61
C ASN A 289 5.70 10.25 -7.00
N THR A 290 5.95 10.93 -5.90
CA THR A 290 5.09 11.98 -5.33
C THR A 290 3.60 11.60 -5.19
N LEU A 291 3.29 10.37 -4.76
CA LEU A 291 1.93 9.94 -4.49
C LEU A 291 1.49 10.29 -3.07
N VAL A 292 0.19 10.54 -2.89
CA VAL A 292 -0.45 10.62 -1.57
C VAL A 292 -1.50 9.53 -1.50
N LEU A 293 -1.49 8.78 -0.41
CA LEU A 293 -2.44 7.71 -0.14
C LEU A 293 -3.41 8.14 0.97
N GLY A 294 -4.60 7.56 0.97
CA GLY A 294 -5.62 7.81 1.98
C GLY A 294 -6.75 6.80 1.89
N SER A 295 -7.78 6.96 2.73
CA SER A 295 -8.94 6.06 2.75
C SER A 295 -9.64 6.00 1.40
N SER A 296 -9.99 4.79 0.96
CA SER A 296 -10.87 4.55 -0.20
C SER A 296 -12.32 4.53 0.23
N PHE A 297 -13.19 5.12 -0.59
CA PHE A 297 -14.65 5.05 -0.45
C PHE A 297 -15.28 4.15 -1.51
N ASP A 298 -14.47 3.54 -2.38
CA ASP A 298 -14.94 2.66 -3.44
C ASP A 298 -15.17 1.24 -2.95
N GLY A 299 -16.42 0.81 -2.94
CA GLY A 299 -16.78 -0.56 -2.59
C GLY A 299 -16.27 -1.63 -3.56
N LYS A 300 -15.67 -1.26 -4.69
CA LYS A 300 -15.03 -2.18 -5.65
C LYS A 300 -13.51 -2.31 -5.41
N ASN A 301 -12.92 -1.41 -4.62
CA ASN A 301 -11.50 -1.49 -4.28
C ASN A 301 -11.27 -2.64 -3.29
N PRO A 302 -10.37 -3.60 -3.57
CA PRO A 302 -10.01 -4.63 -2.60
C PRO A 302 -9.27 -4.07 -1.37
N SER A 303 -8.64 -2.90 -1.49
CA SER A 303 -7.92 -2.24 -0.40
C SER A 303 -8.78 -1.17 0.28
N PRO A 304 -8.65 -0.96 1.62
CA PRO A 304 -9.31 0.13 2.32
C PRO A 304 -8.66 1.50 2.07
N ILE A 305 -7.56 1.56 1.31
CA ILE A 305 -6.88 2.79 0.91
C ILE A 305 -6.69 2.85 -0.61
N GLU A 306 -6.45 4.05 -1.12
CA GLU A 306 -6.26 4.34 -2.53
C GLU A 306 -5.25 5.47 -2.74
N ILE A 307 -4.87 5.74 -3.97
CA ILE A 307 -4.14 6.97 -4.33
C ILE A 307 -5.14 8.12 -4.28
N THR A 308 -4.93 9.09 -3.38
CA THR A 308 -5.83 10.23 -3.19
C THR A 308 -5.33 11.53 -3.82
N LYS A 309 -4.09 11.55 -4.30
CA LYS A 309 -3.51 12.65 -5.07
C LYS A 309 -2.60 12.09 -6.17
N PHE A 310 -3.10 12.15 -7.39
CA PHE A 310 -2.33 11.84 -8.58
C PHE A 310 -2.22 13.12 -9.41
N ASN A 311 -1.17 13.90 -9.13
CA ASN A 311 -0.99 15.25 -9.65
C ASN A 311 -0.15 15.28 -10.94
N SER A 312 -0.02 16.45 -11.55
CA SER A 312 0.81 16.67 -12.74
C SER A 312 2.21 16.05 -12.59
N GLY A 313 2.54 15.18 -13.54
CA GLY A 313 3.80 14.47 -13.58
C GLY A 313 3.89 13.26 -12.63
N ALA A 314 2.84 12.98 -11.81
CA ALA A 314 2.79 11.78 -10.99
C ALA A 314 2.73 10.53 -11.87
N TYR A 315 3.33 9.45 -11.38
CA TYR A 315 3.21 8.14 -12.00
C TYR A 315 3.18 7.01 -10.96
N ALA A 316 2.61 5.89 -11.38
CA ALA A 316 2.67 4.62 -10.68
C ALA A 316 2.93 3.48 -11.68
N ASP A 317 3.89 2.61 -11.38
CA ASP A 317 4.27 1.47 -12.20
C ASP A 317 3.69 0.18 -11.60
N TYR A 318 3.01 -0.60 -12.43
CA TYR A 318 2.37 -1.86 -12.04
C TYR A 318 2.96 -3.02 -12.84
N GLN A 319 2.99 -4.20 -12.25
CA GLN A 319 3.52 -5.42 -12.88
C GLN A 319 2.41 -6.43 -13.17
N PHE A 320 2.37 -6.93 -14.42
CA PHE A 320 1.39 -7.90 -14.87
C PHE A 320 2.04 -9.07 -15.60
N ASP A 321 1.50 -10.28 -15.38
CA ASP A 321 1.83 -11.47 -16.19
C ASP A 321 0.76 -11.61 -17.27
N VAL A 322 1.13 -11.23 -18.48
CA VAL A 322 0.23 -11.19 -19.64
C VAL A 322 0.21 -12.56 -20.31
N PRO A 323 -0.92 -13.29 -20.32
CA PRO A 323 -0.98 -14.68 -20.77
C PRO A 323 -0.75 -14.85 -22.27
N ALA A 324 -1.12 -13.87 -23.08
CA ALA A 324 -0.96 -13.88 -24.54
C ALA A 324 -0.76 -12.46 -25.06
N ALA A 325 0.02 -12.32 -26.14
CA ALA A 325 0.13 -11.04 -26.83
C ALA A 325 -1.21 -10.67 -27.48
N GLY A 326 -1.61 -9.40 -27.37
CA GLY A 326 -2.88 -8.95 -27.93
C GLY A 326 -3.30 -7.57 -27.48
N SER A 327 -4.51 -7.21 -27.86
CA SER A 327 -5.16 -5.97 -27.43
C SER A 327 -5.97 -6.23 -26.17
N TYR A 328 -5.81 -5.32 -25.21
CA TYR A 328 -6.47 -5.35 -23.91
C TYR A 328 -7.10 -3.99 -23.61
N THR A 329 -8.14 -3.99 -22.81
CA THR A 329 -8.68 -2.76 -22.23
C THR A 329 -8.23 -2.65 -20.78
N LEU A 330 -7.36 -1.69 -20.48
CA LEU A 330 -7.06 -1.27 -19.12
C LEU A 330 -8.14 -0.30 -18.64
N THR A 331 -8.76 -0.60 -17.53
CA THR A 331 -9.73 0.26 -16.87
C THR A 331 -9.11 0.80 -15.58
N LEU A 332 -9.06 2.13 -15.46
CA LEU A 332 -8.76 2.82 -14.20
C LEU A 332 -10.08 3.24 -13.56
N ARG A 333 -10.27 2.86 -12.31
CA ARG A 333 -11.40 3.30 -11.54
C ARG A 333 -11.01 4.54 -10.73
N VAL A 334 -11.63 5.67 -11.02
CA VAL A 334 -11.19 6.99 -10.56
C VAL A 334 -12.33 7.83 -10.00
N SER A 335 -12.00 8.78 -9.10
CA SER A 335 -12.90 9.82 -8.62
C SER A 335 -12.23 11.18 -8.55
N GLY A 336 -13.01 12.23 -8.31
CA GLY A 336 -12.51 13.58 -8.10
C GLY A 336 -12.06 13.82 -6.66
N MET A 337 -11.58 15.02 -6.38
CA MET A 337 -11.08 15.45 -5.07
C MET A 337 -12.12 16.15 -4.17
N GLY A 338 -13.38 16.17 -4.55
CA GLY A 338 -14.43 16.85 -3.79
C GLY A 338 -14.56 18.35 -4.07
N GLU A 339 -13.71 18.89 -4.95
CA GLU A 339 -13.79 20.26 -5.44
C GLU A 339 -13.92 20.25 -6.97
N PRO A 340 -14.67 21.17 -7.57
CA PRO A 340 -14.74 21.28 -9.03
C PRO A 340 -13.34 21.47 -9.61
N THR A 341 -12.92 20.55 -10.44
CA THR A 341 -11.62 20.64 -11.10
C THR A 341 -11.67 21.76 -12.14
N ARG A 342 -10.70 22.66 -12.12
CA ARG A 342 -10.60 23.75 -13.11
C ARG A 342 -10.24 23.21 -14.50
N PHE A 343 -9.63 22.03 -14.55
CA PHE A 343 -9.21 21.37 -15.79
C PHE A 343 -9.47 19.88 -15.66
N ASP A 344 -9.91 19.27 -16.74
CA ASP A 344 -10.03 17.81 -16.83
C ASP A 344 -8.66 17.15 -16.75
N PRO A 345 -8.50 16.10 -15.96
CA PRO A 345 -7.25 15.37 -15.84
C PRO A 345 -6.88 14.69 -17.14
N THR A 346 -5.59 14.46 -17.33
CA THR A 346 -5.03 13.78 -18.49
C THR A 346 -4.13 12.65 -18.04
N VAL A 347 -4.39 11.42 -18.48
CA VAL A 347 -3.58 10.24 -18.14
C VAL A 347 -3.13 9.53 -19.40
N GLY A 348 -1.87 9.13 -19.44
CA GLY A 348 -1.27 8.25 -20.45
C GLY A 348 -0.77 6.94 -19.85
N ILE A 349 -0.69 5.91 -20.70
CA ILE A 349 -0.22 4.59 -20.34
C ILE A 349 1.05 4.27 -21.13
N TYR A 350 2.08 3.81 -20.41
CA TYR A 350 3.40 3.56 -20.99
C TYR A 350 3.92 2.19 -20.56
N SER A 351 4.71 1.53 -21.41
CA SER A 351 5.56 0.44 -20.98
C SER A 351 6.86 0.98 -20.40
N VAL A 352 7.37 0.33 -19.37
CA VAL A 352 8.65 0.70 -18.72
C VAL A 352 9.53 -0.52 -18.49
N ASP A 353 10.83 -0.32 -18.45
CA ASP A 353 11.79 -1.36 -18.05
C ASP A 353 11.83 -1.54 -16.52
N ASN A 354 12.62 -2.50 -16.06
CA ASN A 354 12.78 -2.77 -14.63
C ASN A 354 13.41 -1.63 -13.83
N ASN A 355 14.04 -0.67 -14.51
CA ASN A 355 14.63 0.53 -13.90
C ASN A 355 13.67 1.73 -13.95
N GLY A 356 12.43 1.53 -14.44
CA GLY A 356 11.43 2.58 -14.57
C GLY A 356 11.62 3.52 -15.74
N LYS A 357 12.50 3.18 -16.72
CA LYS A 357 12.65 3.96 -17.95
C LYS A 357 11.50 3.65 -18.91
N GLU A 358 10.82 4.69 -19.40
CA GLU A 358 9.77 4.56 -20.42
C GLU A 358 10.36 3.99 -21.73
N LEU A 359 9.72 2.95 -22.26
CA LEU A 359 10.10 2.24 -23.48
C LEU A 359 9.20 2.63 -24.65
N SER A 360 7.89 2.62 -24.45
CA SER A 360 6.91 2.99 -25.47
C SER A 360 5.61 3.51 -24.86
N THR A 361 4.87 4.28 -25.62
CA THR A 361 3.49 4.66 -25.32
C THR A 361 2.57 3.51 -25.68
N LEU A 362 1.79 3.05 -24.71
CA LEU A 362 0.76 2.00 -24.89
C LEU A 362 -0.60 2.62 -25.19
N ALA A 363 -0.90 3.76 -24.55
CA ALA A 363 -2.03 4.61 -24.88
C ALA A 363 -1.62 6.06 -24.68
N ASP A 364 -1.98 6.90 -25.66
CA ASP A 364 -1.71 8.34 -25.63
C ASP A 364 -2.48 9.01 -24.47
N ASN A 365 -1.99 10.18 -24.07
CA ASN A 365 -2.63 11.00 -23.07
C ASN A 365 -4.09 11.25 -23.42
N ARG A 366 -4.99 10.79 -22.55
CA ARG A 366 -6.42 10.98 -22.68
C ARG A 366 -6.92 11.89 -21.58
N GLN A 367 -7.65 12.93 -21.98
CA GLN A 367 -8.40 13.80 -21.09
C GLN A 367 -9.78 13.20 -20.80
N PHE A 368 -10.26 13.30 -19.56
CA PHE A 368 -11.57 12.80 -19.14
C PHE A 368 -12.15 13.63 -18.00
N GLN A 369 -13.47 13.57 -17.85
CA GLN A 369 -14.18 14.27 -16.78
C GLN A 369 -14.27 13.38 -15.54
N LEU A 370 -14.22 14.02 -14.36
CA LEU A 370 -14.39 13.39 -13.06
C LEU A 370 -15.69 13.84 -12.40
N PRO A 371 -16.26 12.99 -11.52
CA PRO A 371 -17.24 13.45 -10.55
C PRO A 371 -16.68 14.61 -9.70
N ASN A 372 -17.56 15.50 -9.24
CA ASN A 372 -17.18 16.62 -8.38
C ASN A 372 -17.05 16.25 -6.90
N ASP A 373 -16.88 14.96 -6.60
CA ASP A 373 -16.72 14.44 -5.25
C ASP A 373 -15.74 13.25 -5.24
N ASN A 374 -15.29 12.87 -4.07
CA ASN A 374 -14.35 11.76 -3.86
C ASN A 374 -15.03 10.44 -3.46
N GLN A 375 -16.34 10.32 -3.60
CA GLN A 375 -17.12 9.12 -3.25
C GLN A 375 -17.83 8.52 -4.47
N SER A 376 -17.96 9.29 -5.55
CA SER A 376 -18.50 8.82 -6.83
C SER A 376 -17.36 8.42 -7.77
N TYR A 377 -17.34 7.14 -8.17
CA TYR A 377 -16.27 6.58 -9.00
C TYR A 377 -16.75 6.28 -10.40
N VAL A 378 -15.93 6.61 -11.40
CA VAL A 378 -16.14 6.32 -12.81
C VAL A 378 -15.01 5.43 -13.35
N ASP A 379 -15.31 4.66 -14.38
CA ASP A 379 -14.37 3.80 -15.07
C ASP A 379 -13.82 4.52 -16.31
N VAL A 380 -12.50 4.72 -16.36
CA VAL A 380 -11.80 5.31 -17.51
C VAL A 380 -11.01 4.23 -18.21
N GLN A 381 -11.29 4.00 -19.50
CA GLN A 381 -10.76 2.88 -20.24
C GLN A 381 -9.68 3.30 -21.25
N PHE A 382 -8.65 2.48 -21.37
CA PHE A 382 -7.54 2.65 -22.31
C PHE A 382 -7.35 1.38 -23.10
N ALA A 383 -7.40 1.47 -24.44
CA ALA A 383 -7.00 0.36 -25.31
C ALA A 383 -5.47 0.29 -25.36
N VAL A 384 -4.91 -0.85 -24.98
CA VAL A 384 -3.47 -1.09 -24.95
C VAL A 384 -3.10 -2.37 -25.67
N SER A 385 -1.98 -2.38 -26.38
CA SER A 385 -1.41 -3.61 -27.00
C SER A 385 -0.24 -4.09 -26.15
N LEU A 386 -0.34 -5.31 -25.65
CA LEU A 386 0.65 -5.91 -24.75
C LEU A 386 1.29 -7.15 -25.39
N ALA A 387 2.58 -7.34 -25.14
CA ALA A 387 3.27 -8.58 -25.43
C ALA A 387 2.94 -9.64 -24.35
N ALA A 388 3.07 -10.93 -24.68
CA ALA A 388 2.95 -12.00 -23.69
C ALA A 388 4.10 -11.97 -22.68
N GLY A 389 3.83 -12.47 -21.47
CA GLY A 389 4.79 -12.59 -20.38
C GLY A 389 4.81 -11.36 -19.45
N LYS A 390 5.85 -11.27 -18.67
CA LYS A 390 6.00 -10.24 -17.62
C LYS A 390 6.15 -8.85 -18.21
N GLN A 391 5.22 -7.96 -17.87
CA GLN A 391 5.16 -6.57 -18.34
C GLN A 391 5.14 -5.63 -17.15
N ARG A 392 5.78 -4.45 -17.30
CA ARG A 392 5.63 -3.33 -16.37
C ARG A 392 4.99 -2.16 -17.10
N ILE A 393 3.90 -1.67 -16.53
CA ILE A 393 3.02 -0.65 -17.13
C ILE A 393 2.99 0.55 -16.21
N ARG A 394 3.24 1.73 -16.74
CA ARG A 394 3.14 3.02 -16.06
C ARG A 394 1.81 3.67 -16.37
N VAL A 395 1.09 4.02 -15.33
CA VAL A 395 0.02 5.04 -15.36
C VAL A 395 0.68 6.36 -15.01
N LYS A 396 0.51 7.41 -15.84
CA LYS A 396 1.18 8.70 -15.66
C LYS A 396 0.24 9.85 -15.94
N ASP A 397 0.22 10.85 -15.06
CA ASP A 397 -0.42 12.13 -15.37
C ASP A 397 0.39 12.85 -16.44
N GLY A 398 -0.25 13.13 -17.59
CA GLY A 398 0.36 13.77 -18.76
C GLY A 398 0.03 15.25 -18.90
N GLY A 399 -0.75 15.80 -17.98
CA GLY A 399 -1.19 17.18 -18.06
C GLY A 399 -0.16 18.18 -17.55
N PRO A 400 0.12 19.26 -18.31
CA PRO A 400 0.98 20.34 -17.82
C PRO A 400 0.30 21.16 -16.71
N TYR A 401 -1.00 20.97 -16.51
CA TYR A 401 -1.84 21.75 -15.60
C TYR A 401 -2.88 20.88 -14.89
N SER A 402 -2.52 19.73 -14.34
CA SER A 402 -3.43 18.98 -13.47
C SER A 402 -3.36 19.56 -12.04
N PRO A 403 -4.13 20.61 -11.71
CA PRO A 403 -4.05 21.28 -10.41
C PRO A 403 -4.78 20.52 -9.31
N SER A 404 -5.59 19.55 -9.67
CA SER A 404 -6.39 18.75 -8.76
C SER A 404 -6.12 17.30 -9.04
N GLY A 405 -5.46 16.64 -8.10
CA GLY A 405 -5.15 15.23 -8.21
C GLY A 405 -6.40 14.39 -8.49
N ILE A 406 -6.16 13.26 -9.14
CA ILE A 406 -7.15 12.22 -9.33
C ILE A 406 -7.05 11.28 -8.14
N HIS A 407 -8.18 10.79 -7.64
CA HIS A 407 -8.21 9.57 -6.86
C HIS A 407 -8.18 8.38 -7.81
N ILE A 408 -7.31 7.40 -7.56
CA ILE A 408 -7.28 6.15 -8.29
C ILE A 408 -7.48 5.01 -7.29
N SER A 409 -8.60 4.30 -7.46
CA SER A 409 -9.02 3.24 -6.56
C SER A 409 -8.39 1.89 -6.93
N CYS A 410 -8.61 1.43 -8.14
CA CYS A 410 -8.09 0.16 -8.63
C CYS A 410 -7.96 0.15 -10.15
N LEU A 411 -7.27 -0.89 -10.64
CA LEU A 411 -7.06 -1.20 -12.04
C LEU A 411 -7.64 -2.56 -12.37
N THR A 412 -8.20 -2.69 -13.57
CA THR A 412 -8.63 -4.00 -14.13
C THR A 412 -8.26 -4.10 -15.59
N PHE A 413 -8.05 -5.33 -16.07
CA PHE A 413 -7.90 -5.61 -17.49
C PHE A 413 -9.06 -6.47 -18.01
N ASN A 414 -9.50 -6.17 -19.22
CA ASN A 414 -10.37 -7.06 -19.99
C ASN A 414 -9.53 -7.78 -21.03
N PRO A 415 -9.34 -9.12 -20.91
CA PRO A 415 -8.46 -9.88 -21.81
C PRO A 415 -8.98 -10.06 -23.23
N ASN A 416 -10.19 -9.69 -23.54
CA ASN A 416 -10.83 -10.01 -24.82
C ASN A 416 -10.97 -8.83 -25.77
N GLY A 417 -10.08 -7.84 -25.74
CA GLY A 417 -10.01 -6.81 -26.81
C GLY A 417 -11.31 -6.27 -27.40
N SER A 418 -12.46 -6.65 -26.84
CA SER A 418 -13.69 -5.95 -27.14
C SER A 418 -13.55 -4.60 -26.46
N VAL A 419 -13.42 -3.57 -27.23
CA VAL A 419 -13.88 -2.25 -26.84
C VAL A 419 -15.36 -2.44 -26.54
N SER A 420 -15.66 -3.03 -25.38
CA SER A 420 -16.97 -3.06 -24.86
C SER A 420 -17.14 -1.74 -24.17
N ASP A 421 -17.93 -0.95 -24.80
CA ASP A 421 -18.79 -0.02 -24.16
C ASP A 421 -18.13 1.32 -23.75
N MET A 422 -18.11 2.18 -24.68
CA MET A 422 -18.78 3.45 -24.36
C MET A 422 -20.11 3.02 -23.73
N THR A 423 -20.23 3.09 -22.39
CA THR A 423 -21.52 3.01 -21.74
C THR A 423 -22.32 4.16 -22.31
N VAL A 424 -23.11 3.86 -23.30
CA VAL A 424 -24.29 4.66 -23.58
C VAL A 424 -25.06 4.63 -22.28
N ASP A 425 -25.38 5.80 -21.78
CA ASP A 425 -26.22 6.05 -20.61
C ASP A 425 -27.43 5.09 -20.69
N THR A 426 -27.33 3.94 -19.96
CA THR A 426 -28.27 2.80 -20.09
C THR A 426 -29.64 3.11 -19.54
N GLU A 427 -29.86 4.31 -19.01
CA GLU A 427 -31.19 4.77 -18.62
C GLU A 427 -32.15 5.00 -19.80
N LYS A 428 -31.69 4.76 -21.06
CA LYS A 428 -32.46 5.20 -22.23
C LYS A 428 -32.72 4.13 -23.27
N VAL A 429 -32.34 2.85 -23.05
CA VAL A 429 -32.71 1.74 -23.93
C VAL A 429 -33.42 0.68 -23.12
N ALA A 430 -34.65 0.36 -23.48
CA ALA A 430 -35.39 -0.79 -22.95
C ALA A 430 -35.86 -1.67 -24.12
N CYS A 431 -36.15 -2.94 -23.85
CA CYS A 431 -36.79 -3.81 -24.83
C CYS A 431 -37.90 -4.64 -24.22
N HIS A 432 -38.87 -5.01 -25.03
CA HIS A 432 -39.97 -5.89 -24.66
C HIS A 432 -40.43 -6.70 -25.88
N PHE A 433 -41.04 -7.84 -25.65
CA PHE A 433 -41.66 -8.64 -26.72
C PHE A 433 -43.04 -8.13 -27.07
N ALA A 434 -43.27 -7.88 -28.34
CA ALA A 434 -44.60 -7.55 -28.88
C ALA A 434 -44.74 -8.00 -30.35
N GLY A 435 -45.86 -8.62 -30.71
CA GLY A 435 -46.19 -8.97 -32.10
C GLY A 435 -45.17 -9.91 -32.79
N GLY A 436 -44.54 -10.84 -32.05
CA GLY A 436 -43.52 -11.75 -32.60
C GLY A 436 -42.12 -11.14 -32.75
N CYS A 437 -41.95 -9.87 -32.31
CA CYS A 437 -40.69 -9.14 -32.38
C CYS A 437 -40.22 -8.73 -31.03
N LEU A 438 -38.93 -8.52 -30.89
CA LEU A 438 -38.31 -7.77 -29.77
C LEU A 438 -38.30 -6.29 -30.15
N GLN A 439 -39.08 -5.49 -29.45
CA GLN A 439 -39.18 -4.04 -29.67
C GLN A 439 -38.21 -3.28 -28.77
N PHE A 440 -37.51 -2.31 -29.31
CA PHE A 440 -36.59 -1.44 -28.56
C PHE A 440 -37.23 -0.05 -28.37
N THR A 441 -37.07 0.50 -27.17
CA THR A 441 -37.53 1.85 -26.83
C THR A 441 -36.40 2.61 -26.16
N GLY A 442 -36.33 3.93 -26.35
CA GLY A 442 -35.27 4.77 -25.76
C GLY A 442 -34.76 5.80 -26.75
N ASN A 443 -33.70 6.49 -26.40
CA ASN A 443 -33.15 7.60 -27.18
C ASN A 443 -32.01 7.17 -28.13
N ALA A 444 -31.59 5.93 -28.13
CA ALA A 444 -30.55 5.40 -29.02
C ALA A 444 -31.14 4.54 -30.11
N THR A 445 -30.66 4.69 -31.35
CA THR A 445 -31.04 3.83 -32.47
C THR A 445 -30.23 2.55 -32.41
N ILE A 446 -30.89 1.40 -32.25
CA ILE A 446 -30.24 0.09 -32.24
C ILE A 446 -30.02 -0.39 -33.65
N GLY A 447 -28.75 -0.71 -34.00
CA GLY A 447 -28.38 -1.23 -35.32
C GLY A 447 -28.51 -2.74 -35.41
N THR A 448 -28.07 -3.48 -34.39
CA THR A 448 -28.15 -4.95 -34.33
C THR A 448 -28.48 -5.44 -32.93
N ALA A 449 -29.09 -6.64 -32.83
CA ALA A 449 -29.30 -7.28 -31.55
C ALA A 449 -29.13 -8.81 -31.63
N SER A 450 -28.73 -9.39 -30.49
CA SER A 450 -28.60 -10.84 -30.28
C SER A 450 -29.34 -11.24 -29.02
N VAL A 451 -30.17 -12.28 -29.08
CA VAL A 451 -30.99 -12.77 -27.97
C VAL A 451 -30.47 -14.15 -27.56
N TYR A 452 -30.20 -14.29 -26.26
CA TYR A 452 -29.71 -15.53 -25.67
C TYR A 452 -30.68 -16.08 -24.63
N ASP A 453 -30.80 -17.40 -24.56
CA ASP A 453 -31.51 -18.05 -23.43
C ASP A 453 -30.64 -18.02 -22.16
N LEU A 454 -31.18 -18.46 -21.02
CA LEU A 454 -30.45 -18.49 -19.74
C LEU A 454 -29.25 -19.45 -19.70
N ASN A 455 -29.12 -20.33 -20.68
CA ASN A 455 -27.96 -21.21 -20.84
C ASN A 455 -26.87 -20.59 -21.74
N GLY A 456 -27.04 -19.33 -22.16
CA GLY A 456 -26.11 -18.62 -23.02
C GLY A 456 -26.19 -19.01 -24.50
N ARG A 457 -27.19 -19.79 -24.92
CA ARG A 457 -27.38 -20.20 -26.32
C ARG A 457 -28.04 -19.05 -27.10
N LEU A 458 -27.46 -18.68 -28.24
CA LEU A 458 -28.05 -17.68 -29.14
C LEU A 458 -29.34 -18.26 -29.75
N VAL A 459 -30.45 -17.54 -29.60
CA VAL A 459 -31.79 -17.96 -30.04
C VAL A 459 -32.42 -17.04 -31.08
N ALA A 460 -31.94 -15.80 -31.20
CA ALA A 460 -32.26 -14.87 -32.30
C ALA A 460 -31.14 -13.84 -32.45
N ALA A 461 -30.86 -13.39 -33.67
CA ALA A 461 -29.95 -12.29 -33.95
C ALA A 461 -30.22 -11.68 -35.33
N GLY A 462 -29.94 -10.38 -35.46
CA GLY A 462 -30.06 -9.71 -36.75
C GLY A 462 -29.96 -8.19 -36.63
N ALA A 463 -30.15 -7.53 -37.77
CA ALA A 463 -30.32 -6.07 -37.82
C ALA A 463 -31.66 -5.70 -37.21
N VAL A 464 -31.69 -4.56 -36.53
CA VAL A 464 -32.89 -3.98 -35.95
C VAL A 464 -33.46 -2.97 -36.94
N GLU A 465 -34.63 -3.29 -37.49
CA GLU A 465 -35.31 -2.43 -38.47
C GLU A 465 -36.57 -1.81 -37.82
N GLY A 466 -36.72 -0.50 -37.93
CA GLY A 466 -37.85 0.20 -37.32
C GLY A 466 -37.98 -0.05 -35.81
N ASN A 467 -36.85 -0.12 -35.10
CA ASN A 467 -36.74 -0.45 -33.67
C ASN A 467 -37.21 -1.86 -33.27
N ALA A 468 -37.28 -2.82 -34.23
CA ALA A 468 -37.70 -4.16 -33.96
C ALA A 468 -36.71 -5.20 -34.52
N LEU A 469 -36.48 -6.27 -33.74
CA LEU A 469 -35.81 -7.49 -34.19
C LEU A 469 -36.84 -8.61 -34.27
N ALA A 470 -36.93 -9.30 -35.43
CA ALA A 470 -37.79 -10.49 -35.56
C ALA A 470 -37.31 -11.57 -34.57
N ALA A 471 -38.22 -12.07 -33.76
CA ALA A 471 -37.94 -13.05 -32.73
C ALA A 471 -39.10 -14.06 -32.60
N GLU A 472 -39.65 -14.47 -33.79
CA GLU A 472 -40.73 -15.43 -33.86
C GLU A 472 -40.29 -16.82 -33.39
N GLY A 473 -41.19 -17.57 -32.78
CA GLY A 473 -40.93 -18.96 -32.35
C GLY A 473 -40.17 -19.12 -31.04
N LEU A 474 -39.77 -18.07 -30.37
CA LEU A 474 -39.21 -18.19 -29.02
C LEU A 474 -40.27 -18.62 -28.03
N ALA A 475 -39.95 -19.51 -27.08
CA ALA A 475 -40.84 -19.91 -25.99
C ALA A 475 -40.99 -18.78 -24.96
N ASP A 476 -42.05 -18.89 -24.14
CA ASP A 476 -42.18 -18.00 -22.98
C ASP A 476 -41.01 -18.26 -22.02
N GLY A 477 -40.36 -17.19 -21.56
CA GLY A 477 -39.19 -17.29 -20.68
C GLY A 477 -38.42 -16.00 -20.53
N VAL A 478 -37.29 -16.12 -19.85
CA VAL A 478 -36.35 -14.99 -19.61
C VAL A 478 -35.22 -15.08 -20.61
N TYR A 479 -34.90 -13.96 -21.23
CA TYR A 479 -33.85 -13.84 -22.22
C TYR A 479 -32.89 -12.70 -21.87
N VAL A 480 -31.63 -12.86 -22.31
CA VAL A 480 -30.61 -11.81 -22.27
C VAL A 480 -30.44 -11.29 -23.68
N VAL A 481 -30.58 -10.00 -23.87
CA VAL A 481 -30.48 -9.32 -25.15
C VAL A 481 -29.23 -8.46 -25.17
N LYS A 482 -28.31 -8.73 -26.09
CA LYS A 482 -27.20 -7.83 -26.42
C LYS A 482 -27.60 -6.96 -27.60
N ALA A 483 -27.78 -5.67 -27.39
CA ALA A 483 -28.13 -4.70 -28.42
C ALA A 483 -26.91 -3.80 -28.72
N VAL A 484 -26.68 -3.48 -29.99
CA VAL A 484 -25.61 -2.60 -30.45
C VAL A 484 -26.21 -1.44 -31.20
N THR A 485 -25.86 -0.21 -30.81
CA THR A 485 -26.36 1.01 -31.49
C THR A 485 -25.76 1.16 -32.87
N ALA A 486 -26.34 2.04 -33.69
CA ALA A 486 -25.81 2.36 -35.01
C ALA A 486 -24.38 2.96 -34.94
N GLU A 487 -24.02 3.58 -33.82
CA GLU A 487 -22.70 4.14 -33.54
C GLU A 487 -21.72 3.12 -32.94
N GLY A 488 -22.16 1.83 -32.78
CA GLY A 488 -21.30 0.74 -32.31
C GLY A 488 -21.27 0.51 -30.78
N ALA A 489 -22.04 1.29 -29.99
CA ALA A 489 -22.14 1.07 -28.57
C ALA A 489 -23.04 -0.13 -28.26
N ALA A 490 -22.64 -0.98 -27.30
CA ALA A 490 -23.40 -2.19 -26.93
C ALA A 490 -24.04 -2.06 -25.56
N THR A 491 -25.24 -2.58 -25.38
CA THR A 491 -25.93 -2.69 -24.09
C THR A 491 -26.49 -4.10 -23.91
N THR A 492 -26.63 -4.52 -22.64
CA THR A 492 -27.21 -5.82 -22.31
C THR A 492 -28.48 -5.61 -21.50
N LEU A 493 -29.59 -6.16 -21.98
CA LEU A 493 -30.92 -6.01 -21.40
C LEU A 493 -31.45 -7.38 -20.97
N LYS A 494 -32.23 -7.44 -19.92
CA LYS A 494 -33.02 -8.62 -19.54
C LYS A 494 -34.47 -8.40 -19.99
N VAL A 495 -35.05 -9.36 -20.67
CA VAL A 495 -36.42 -9.29 -21.15
C VAL A 495 -37.16 -10.60 -20.82
N VAL A 496 -38.46 -10.49 -20.57
CA VAL A 496 -39.36 -11.62 -20.34
C VAL A 496 -40.35 -11.67 -21.51
N LYS A 497 -40.48 -12.85 -22.11
CA LYS A 497 -41.48 -13.10 -23.12
C LYS A 497 -42.69 -13.80 -22.50
#